data_cb3a0627bf53eef4eb28665669ec4129
#
_entry.id   cb3a0627bf53eef4eb28665669ec4129
#
_cell.length_a   1.000
_cell.length_b   1.000
_cell.length_c   1.000
_cell.angle_alpha   90.00
_cell.angle_beta   90.00
_cell.angle_gamma   90.00
#
_symmetry.space_group_name_H-M   'P 1'
#
loop_
_entity.id
_entity.type
_entity.pdbx_description
1 polymer ?
#
loop_
_entity_poly.entity_id
_entity_poly.type
_entity_poly.pdbx_seq_one_letter_code
_entity_poly.pdbx_strand_id
1 'polypeptide(L)'
;MPLRYRFVMMVALLLAAVAGPARAQTPAPGSAPSAGPIYIVTYFEVGAAGASTTVGLLRQFAAATRKADGNAGFVALQETARAGRFAMVEVWRDKPALDGHAAAVGGLRDKLQPLFASPLDIRTNAGLAVAGPAIGNEPGAGTAVYVLTHVDVFPAGKDQTIELLKQLAEASRKESGNLRFDVLQQDGRANHLPLVEAWRDAGAQRAHAMAEHTRAFRAKLVPLQGALYDERLYTAIR
;
A
#
# COMPACT_ATOMS: atom_id res chain seq x y z
N MET A 1 -5.92 17.45 78.16
CA MET A 1 -5.98 18.62 77.27
C MET A 1 -6.51 18.15 75.97
N PRO A 2 -7.71 18.53 75.49
CA PRO A 2 -8.28 18.07 74.26
C PRO A 2 -7.94 19.01 73.07
N LEU A 3 -7.47 18.42 72.02
CA LEU A 3 -7.14 19.07 70.75
C LEU A 3 -8.43 19.33 69.93
N ARG A 4 -8.73 20.59 69.65
CA ARG A 4 -9.92 21.04 68.94
C ARG A 4 -9.70 20.88 67.43
N TYR A 5 -10.44 19.97 66.79
CA TYR A 5 -10.56 19.88 65.33
C TYR A 5 -11.46 21.00 64.79
N ARG A 6 -10.90 21.87 63.95
CA ARG A 6 -11.65 22.84 63.15
C ARG A 6 -12.13 22.16 61.87
N PHE A 7 -13.46 22.02 61.74
CA PHE A 7 -14.13 21.63 60.52
C PHE A 7 -14.00 22.77 59.48
N VAL A 8 -13.34 22.53 58.37
CA VAL A 8 -13.36 23.41 57.19
C VAL A 8 -14.44 22.87 56.25
N MET A 9 -15.49 23.64 56.12
CA MET A 9 -16.62 23.36 55.21
C MET A 9 -16.18 23.70 53.80
N MET A 10 -16.01 22.66 52.94
CA MET A 10 -15.69 22.80 51.52
C MET A 10 -17.01 22.94 50.76
N VAL A 11 -17.28 24.13 50.24
CA VAL A 11 -18.41 24.40 49.35
C VAL A 11 -18.11 23.81 47.98
N ALA A 12 -18.79 22.73 47.58
CA ALA A 12 -18.72 22.18 46.26
C ALA A 12 -19.59 23.01 45.30
N LEU A 13 -18.94 23.75 44.41
CA LEU A 13 -19.59 24.41 43.28
C LEU A 13 -19.93 23.33 42.24
N LEU A 14 -21.23 23.01 42.08
CA LEU A 14 -21.72 22.19 40.96
C LEU A 14 -21.71 23.09 39.70
N LEU A 15 -20.73 22.87 38.81
CA LEU A 15 -20.81 23.31 37.43
C LEU A 15 -21.72 22.34 36.67
N ALA A 16 -22.93 22.77 36.38
CA ALA A 16 -23.82 22.09 35.41
C ALA A 16 -23.26 22.29 34.01
N ALA A 17 -22.59 21.27 33.47
CA ALA A 17 -22.23 21.22 32.04
C ALA A 17 -23.51 21.06 31.24
N VAL A 18 -23.94 22.10 30.54
CA VAL A 18 -24.98 22.00 29.51
C VAL A 18 -24.42 21.22 28.32
N ALA A 19 -24.73 19.93 28.25
CA ALA A 19 -24.43 19.10 27.09
C ALA A 19 -25.40 19.55 25.95
N GLY A 20 -24.88 20.37 25.05
CA GLY A 20 -25.55 20.63 23.77
C GLY A 20 -25.67 19.34 22.95
N PRO A 21 -26.70 19.19 22.10
CA PRO A 21 -26.84 18.00 21.28
C PRO A 21 -25.62 17.84 20.39
N ALA A 22 -24.94 16.68 20.52
CA ALA A 22 -23.86 16.29 19.64
C ALA A 22 -24.40 16.28 18.21
N ARG A 23 -24.01 17.25 17.40
CA ARG A 23 -24.24 17.20 15.95
C ARG A 23 -23.49 15.99 15.43
N ALA A 24 -24.25 14.99 14.97
CA ALA A 24 -23.69 13.92 14.17
C ALA A 24 -22.98 14.57 12.98
N GLN A 25 -21.65 14.43 12.93
CA GLN A 25 -20.89 14.81 11.74
C GLN A 25 -21.35 13.91 10.61
N THR A 26 -22.02 14.49 9.64
CA THR A 26 -22.30 13.81 8.37
C THR A 26 -20.94 13.37 7.81
N PRO A 27 -20.74 12.08 7.46
CA PRO A 27 -19.52 11.67 6.78
C PRO A 27 -19.33 12.55 5.55
N ALA A 28 -18.12 13.04 5.33
CA ALA A 28 -17.77 13.73 4.09
C ALA A 28 -18.22 12.85 2.91
N PRO A 29 -18.81 13.42 1.84
CA PRO A 29 -19.23 12.65 0.69
C PRO A 29 -18.03 11.84 0.21
N GLY A 30 -18.16 10.51 0.27
CA GLY A 30 -17.15 9.60 -0.20
C GLY A 30 -16.82 9.97 -1.65
N SER A 31 -15.54 10.04 -1.98
CA SER A 31 -15.09 10.24 -3.35
C SER A 31 -15.87 9.29 -4.25
N ALA A 32 -16.47 9.81 -5.31
CA ALA A 32 -17.13 8.98 -6.31
C ALA A 32 -16.16 7.87 -6.73
N PRO A 33 -16.62 6.61 -6.91
CA PRO A 33 -15.73 5.52 -7.31
C PRO A 33 -15.00 5.95 -8.57
N SER A 34 -13.68 5.86 -8.56
CA SER A 34 -12.85 6.17 -9.72
C SER A 34 -13.33 5.31 -10.89
N ALA A 35 -13.59 5.90 -12.05
CA ALA A 35 -14.05 5.20 -13.24
C ALA A 35 -12.97 4.31 -13.90
N GLY A 36 -11.90 4.00 -13.19
CA GLY A 36 -10.76 3.22 -13.66
C GLY A 36 -10.49 1.95 -12.83
N PRO A 37 -9.50 1.16 -13.25
CA PRO A 37 -9.09 -0.04 -12.52
C PRO A 37 -8.72 0.25 -11.07
N ILE A 38 -9.08 -0.68 -10.18
CA ILE A 38 -8.79 -0.63 -8.75
C ILE A 38 -7.50 -1.42 -8.48
N TYR A 39 -6.57 -0.81 -7.76
CA TYR A 39 -5.33 -1.44 -7.32
C TYR A 39 -5.43 -1.79 -5.84
N ILE A 40 -5.25 -3.05 -5.50
CA ILE A 40 -5.16 -3.49 -4.11
C ILE A 40 -3.71 -3.87 -3.83
N VAL A 41 -3.12 -3.23 -2.83
CA VAL A 41 -1.79 -3.62 -2.32
C VAL A 41 -1.98 -4.11 -0.90
N THR A 42 -1.63 -5.38 -0.68
CA THR A 42 -1.74 -6.02 0.63
C THR A 42 -0.36 -6.35 1.15
N TYR A 43 -0.07 -5.97 2.40
CA TYR A 43 1.16 -6.33 3.10
C TYR A 43 0.84 -7.19 4.31
N PHE A 44 1.70 -8.16 4.61
CA PHE A 44 1.59 -8.98 5.82
C PHE A 44 2.92 -9.64 6.19
N GLU A 45 3.01 -10.02 7.45
CA GLU A 45 4.13 -10.79 7.99
C GLU A 45 3.65 -12.13 8.52
N VAL A 46 4.52 -13.14 8.40
CA VAL A 46 4.35 -14.44 9.01
C VAL A 46 5.57 -14.79 9.83
N GLY A 47 5.42 -15.66 10.82
CA GLY A 47 6.55 -16.21 11.55
C GLY A 47 7.50 -16.98 10.61
N ALA A 48 8.79 -17.00 10.92
CA ALA A 48 9.81 -17.63 10.09
C ALA A 48 9.49 -19.08 9.71
N ALA A 49 8.91 -19.86 10.62
CA ALA A 49 8.48 -21.24 10.38
C ALA A 49 7.33 -21.35 9.36
N GLY A 50 6.52 -20.32 9.23
CA GLY A 50 5.38 -20.26 8.30
C GLY A 50 5.73 -19.83 6.88
N ALA A 51 6.93 -19.28 6.64
CA ALA A 51 7.27 -18.65 5.36
C ALA A 51 7.14 -19.61 4.16
N SER A 52 7.66 -20.83 4.25
CA SER A 52 7.57 -21.82 3.18
C SER A 52 6.12 -22.24 2.88
N THR A 53 5.33 -22.49 3.92
CA THR A 53 3.89 -22.80 3.79
C THR A 53 3.15 -21.65 3.13
N THR A 54 3.45 -20.41 3.52
CA THR A 54 2.87 -19.19 2.94
C THR A 54 3.16 -19.10 1.44
N VAL A 55 4.38 -19.36 1.01
CA VAL A 55 4.74 -19.39 -0.43
C VAL A 55 3.86 -20.40 -1.20
N GLY A 56 3.65 -21.60 -0.67
CA GLY A 56 2.78 -22.60 -1.29
C GLY A 56 1.32 -22.15 -1.39
N LEU A 57 0.79 -21.52 -0.33
CA LEU A 57 -0.57 -20.99 -0.32
C LEU A 57 -0.72 -19.79 -1.27
N LEU A 58 0.27 -18.90 -1.34
CA LEU A 58 0.24 -17.76 -2.26
C LEU A 58 0.29 -18.16 -3.73
N ARG A 59 0.98 -19.27 -4.08
CA ARG A 59 0.91 -19.84 -5.43
C ARG A 59 -0.51 -20.28 -5.79
N GLN A 60 -1.20 -20.96 -4.88
CA GLN A 60 -2.59 -21.36 -5.07
C GLN A 60 -3.52 -20.14 -5.20
N PHE A 61 -3.31 -19.14 -4.34
CA PHE A 61 -4.05 -17.89 -4.39
C PHE A 61 -3.84 -17.17 -5.73
N ALA A 62 -2.60 -17.04 -6.18
CA ALA A 62 -2.27 -16.44 -7.48
C ALA A 62 -2.95 -17.15 -8.65
N ALA A 63 -2.95 -18.49 -8.65
CA ALA A 63 -3.57 -19.28 -9.69
C ALA A 63 -5.10 -19.12 -9.74
N ALA A 64 -5.75 -18.98 -8.59
CA ALA A 64 -7.18 -18.72 -8.48
C ALA A 64 -7.52 -17.28 -8.90
N THR A 65 -6.78 -16.29 -8.39
CA THR A 65 -7.02 -14.86 -8.62
C THR A 65 -6.88 -14.50 -10.09
N ARG A 66 -5.84 -15.01 -10.78
CA ARG A 66 -5.62 -14.72 -12.21
C ARG A 66 -6.72 -15.26 -13.12
N LYS A 67 -7.52 -16.22 -12.66
CA LYS A 67 -8.66 -16.79 -13.41
C LYS A 67 -9.98 -16.10 -13.08
N ALA A 68 -10.00 -15.24 -12.07
CA ALA A 68 -11.23 -14.58 -11.65
C ALA A 68 -11.69 -13.56 -12.69
N ASP A 69 -13.00 -13.49 -12.92
CA ASP A 69 -13.56 -12.47 -13.81
C ASP A 69 -13.25 -11.06 -13.31
N GLY A 70 -12.83 -10.20 -14.23
CA GLY A 70 -12.45 -8.83 -13.94
C GLY A 70 -11.08 -8.65 -13.28
N ASN A 71 -10.30 -9.75 -13.03
CA ASN A 71 -8.90 -9.59 -12.66
C ASN A 71 -8.09 -9.12 -13.88
N ALA A 72 -7.45 -7.97 -13.76
CA ALA A 72 -6.59 -7.39 -14.78
C ALA A 72 -5.09 -7.64 -14.51
N GLY A 73 -4.74 -8.17 -13.35
CA GLY A 73 -3.38 -8.54 -13.00
C GLY A 73 -3.20 -8.91 -11.53
N PHE A 74 -2.26 -9.81 -11.28
CA PHE A 74 -1.92 -10.27 -9.93
C PHE A 74 -0.46 -10.67 -9.82
N VAL A 75 0.20 -10.24 -8.76
CA VAL A 75 1.50 -10.76 -8.36
C VAL A 75 1.57 -10.95 -6.84
N ALA A 76 2.04 -12.11 -6.40
CA ALA A 76 2.43 -12.36 -5.02
C ALA A 76 3.94 -12.20 -4.89
N LEU A 77 4.38 -11.54 -3.84
CA LEU A 77 5.73 -11.05 -3.64
C LEU A 77 6.27 -11.47 -2.27
N GLN A 78 7.55 -11.84 -2.22
CA GLN A 78 8.29 -12.05 -0.97
C GLN A 78 9.40 -11.03 -0.86
N GLU A 79 9.51 -10.34 0.28
CA GLU A 79 10.55 -9.32 0.51
C GLU A 79 11.95 -9.98 0.49
N THR A 80 12.86 -9.40 -0.29
CA THR A 80 14.21 -9.96 -0.48
C THR A 80 15.03 -9.99 0.81
N ALA A 81 14.89 -8.97 1.64
CA ALA A 81 15.63 -8.84 2.89
C ALA A 81 15.02 -9.63 4.06
N ARG A 82 13.73 -9.99 3.97
CA ARG A 82 12.96 -10.57 5.08
C ARG A 82 12.02 -11.64 4.59
N ALA A 83 12.43 -12.90 4.67
CA ALA A 83 11.68 -14.04 4.14
C ALA A 83 10.26 -14.23 4.75
N GLY A 84 9.99 -13.69 5.92
CA GLY A 84 8.66 -13.69 6.55
C GLY A 84 7.74 -12.55 6.11
N ARG A 85 8.20 -11.61 5.25
CA ARG A 85 7.40 -10.49 4.76
C ARG A 85 6.93 -10.71 3.34
N PHE A 86 5.68 -10.45 3.13
CA PHE A 86 5.00 -10.67 1.87
C PHE A 86 4.18 -9.45 1.45
N ALA A 87 3.98 -9.33 0.15
CA ALA A 87 3.02 -8.41 -0.42
C ALA A 87 2.24 -9.09 -1.55
N MET A 88 1.05 -8.57 -1.83
CA MET A 88 0.28 -8.90 -3.03
C MET A 88 -0.11 -7.60 -3.72
N VAL A 89 -0.04 -7.58 -5.03
CA VAL A 89 -0.60 -6.48 -5.83
C VAL A 89 -1.62 -7.08 -6.77
N GLU A 90 -2.84 -6.57 -6.71
CA GLU A 90 -3.98 -6.99 -7.50
C GLU A 90 -4.51 -5.80 -8.29
N VAL A 91 -4.89 -6.03 -9.53
CA VAL A 91 -5.56 -5.04 -10.37
C VAL A 91 -6.91 -5.59 -10.80
N TRP A 92 -7.96 -4.85 -10.50
CA TRP A 92 -9.34 -5.25 -10.77
C TRP A 92 -10.01 -4.25 -11.70
N ARG A 93 -10.82 -4.75 -12.64
CA ARG A 93 -11.60 -3.92 -13.57
C ARG A 93 -12.51 -2.93 -12.83
N ASP A 94 -13.17 -3.42 -11.78
CA ASP A 94 -14.15 -2.67 -10.99
C ASP A 94 -14.37 -3.28 -9.61
N LYS A 95 -15.14 -2.59 -8.76
CA LYS A 95 -15.44 -3.05 -7.41
C LYS A 95 -16.30 -4.32 -7.35
N PRO A 96 -17.32 -4.53 -8.20
CA PRO A 96 -18.07 -5.79 -8.21
C PRO A 96 -17.18 -7.02 -8.47
N ALA A 97 -16.21 -6.92 -9.38
CA ALA A 97 -15.26 -8.00 -9.65
C ALA A 97 -14.38 -8.30 -8.42
N LEU A 98 -13.86 -7.26 -7.76
CA LEU A 98 -13.09 -7.40 -6.51
C LEU A 98 -13.93 -8.06 -5.40
N ASP A 99 -15.17 -7.61 -5.18
CA ASP A 99 -16.05 -8.13 -4.12
C ASP A 99 -16.42 -9.60 -4.37
N GLY A 100 -16.70 -9.95 -5.63
CA GLY A 100 -16.98 -11.34 -6.02
C GLY A 100 -15.79 -12.27 -5.78
N HIS A 101 -14.59 -11.81 -6.09
CA HIS A 101 -13.37 -12.57 -5.83
C HIS A 101 -13.08 -12.76 -4.32
N ALA A 102 -13.30 -11.75 -3.50
CA ALA A 102 -13.06 -11.81 -2.06
C ALA A 102 -13.84 -12.96 -1.39
N ALA A 103 -15.07 -13.23 -1.86
CA ALA A 103 -15.87 -14.37 -1.41
C ALA A 103 -15.28 -15.72 -1.89
N ALA A 104 -14.80 -15.78 -3.14
CA ALA A 104 -14.28 -17.02 -3.74
C ALA A 104 -12.97 -17.49 -3.10
N VAL A 105 -12.14 -16.60 -2.58
CA VAL A 105 -10.84 -16.92 -1.97
C VAL A 105 -10.88 -17.01 -0.44
N GLY A 106 -12.03 -16.89 0.18
CA GLY A 106 -12.19 -16.91 1.64
C GLY A 106 -11.51 -18.11 2.31
N GLY A 107 -11.73 -19.32 1.80
CA GLY A 107 -11.11 -20.53 2.34
C GLY A 107 -9.58 -20.59 2.22
N LEU A 108 -8.97 -19.87 1.28
CA LEU A 108 -7.51 -19.75 1.19
C LEU A 108 -6.98 -18.73 2.20
N ARG A 109 -7.72 -17.64 2.39
CA ARG A 109 -7.44 -16.64 3.43
C ARG A 109 -7.47 -17.27 4.81
N ASP A 110 -8.44 -18.14 5.09
CA ASP A 110 -8.57 -18.86 6.36
C ASP A 110 -7.36 -19.76 6.64
N LYS A 111 -6.75 -20.35 5.61
CA LYS A 111 -5.51 -21.14 5.74
C LYS A 111 -4.27 -20.26 6.01
N LEU A 112 -4.25 -19.03 5.53
CA LEU A 112 -3.16 -18.08 5.77
C LEU A 112 -3.26 -17.45 7.16
N GLN A 113 -4.46 -17.21 7.66
CA GLN A 113 -4.71 -16.48 8.89
C GLN A 113 -3.92 -16.99 10.11
N PRO A 114 -3.81 -18.32 10.39
CA PRO A 114 -3.03 -18.83 11.51
C PRO A 114 -1.52 -18.58 11.41
N LEU A 115 -1.02 -18.23 10.23
CA LEU A 115 0.40 -17.98 9.97
C LEU A 115 0.78 -16.49 10.20
N PHE A 116 -0.20 -15.59 10.25
CA PHE A 116 0.08 -14.16 10.37
C PHE A 116 0.70 -13.80 11.71
N ALA A 117 1.81 -13.09 11.65
CA ALA A 117 2.46 -12.44 12.80
C ALA A 117 1.94 -11.02 13.04
N SER A 118 1.23 -10.44 12.06
CA SER A 118 0.60 -9.12 12.13
C SER A 118 -0.74 -9.13 11.38
N PRO A 119 -1.66 -8.20 11.67
CA PRO A 119 -2.86 -8.00 10.85
C PRO A 119 -2.49 -7.73 9.38
N LEU A 120 -3.40 -8.09 8.47
CA LEU A 120 -3.28 -7.71 7.06
C LEU A 120 -3.41 -6.19 6.92
N ASP A 121 -2.47 -5.57 6.21
CA ASP A 121 -2.53 -4.17 5.79
C ASP A 121 -3.00 -4.16 4.32
N ILE A 122 -4.30 -3.95 4.12
CA ILE A 122 -4.95 -3.95 2.79
C ILE A 122 -5.22 -2.50 2.38
N ARG A 123 -4.65 -2.08 1.28
CA ARG A 123 -4.76 -0.71 0.77
C ARG A 123 -5.38 -0.68 -0.61
N THR A 124 -6.52 0.00 -0.72
CA THR A 124 -7.16 0.30 -1.99
C THR A 124 -6.55 1.56 -2.59
N ASN A 125 -6.27 1.54 -3.88
CA ASN A 125 -5.64 2.65 -4.57
C ASN A 125 -6.26 2.86 -5.96
N ALA A 126 -6.22 4.11 -6.42
CA ALA A 126 -6.46 4.48 -7.80
C ALA A 126 -5.13 4.66 -8.56
N GLY A 127 -5.12 4.37 -9.86
CA GLY A 127 -3.97 4.65 -10.72
C GLY A 127 -3.88 6.14 -11.07
N LEU A 128 -2.72 6.76 -10.86
CA LEU A 128 -2.44 8.14 -11.29
C LEU A 128 -1.62 8.20 -12.59
N ALA A 129 -0.61 7.37 -12.68
CA ALA A 129 0.20 7.20 -13.88
C ALA A 129 0.59 5.73 -13.97
N VAL A 130 -0.19 4.97 -14.71
CA VAL A 130 -0.02 3.55 -14.89
C VAL A 130 0.21 3.23 -16.36
N ALA A 131 1.12 2.31 -16.66
CA ALA A 131 1.44 1.90 -18.01
C ALA A 131 2.15 0.55 -18.03
N GLY A 132 1.95 -0.17 -19.10
CA GLY A 132 2.62 -1.45 -19.36
C GLY A 132 1.66 -2.63 -19.37
N PRO A 133 2.17 -3.85 -19.47
CA PRO A 133 1.39 -5.09 -19.44
C PRO A 133 0.73 -5.26 -18.08
N ALA A 134 -0.23 -6.19 -17.98
CA ALA A 134 -0.85 -6.55 -16.70
C ALA A 134 0.23 -7.00 -15.71
N ILE A 135 0.12 -6.52 -14.44
CA ILE A 135 1.09 -6.87 -13.41
C ILE A 135 1.20 -8.38 -13.22
N GLY A 136 2.41 -8.88 -13.05
CA GLY A 136 2.70 -10.32 -12.93
C GLY A 136 2.83 -11.04 -14.26
N ASN A 137 2.58 -10.35 -15.39
CA ASN A 137 2.74 -10.87 -16.76
C ASN A 137 3.79 -10.07 -17.56
N GLU A 138 4.67 -9.36 -16.89
CA GLU A 138 5.73 -8.62 -17.54
C GLU A 138 6.66 -9.56 -18.32
N PRO A 139 7.01 -9.25 -19.58
CA PRO A 139 7.96 -10.06 -20.36
C PRO A 139 9.30 -10.18 -19.62
N GLY A 140 9.83 -11.40 -19.53
CA GLY A 140 11.11 -11.64 -18.85
C GLY A 140 11.08 -11.57 -17.33
N ALA A 141 9.89 -11.54 -16.72
CA ALA A 141 9.71 -11.41 -15.27
C ALA A 141 10.32 -12.57 -14.41
N GLY A 142 11.00 -13.57 -15.03
CA GLY A 142 11.63 -14.70 -14.32
C GLY A 142 12.65 -14.28 -13.26
N THR A 143 13.42 -13.26 -13.54
CA THR A 143 14.46 -12.67 -12.69
C THR A 143 14.09 -11.28 -12.20
N ALA A 144 12.86 -10.83 -12.45
CA ALA A 144 12.42 -9.47 -12.14
C ALA A 144 12.49 -9.19 -10.64
N VAL A 145 12.99 -7.99 -10.34
CA VAL A 145 12.92 -7.38 -9.02
C VAL A 145 11.73 -6.44 -9.01
N TYR A 146 10.83 -6.64 -8.07
CA TYR A 146 9.73 -5.71 -7.80
C TYR A 146 10.11 -4.76 -6.68
N VAL A 147 9.64 -3.52 -6.80
CA VAL A 147 9.84 -2.50 -5.77
C VAL A 147 8.48 -1.92 -5.42
N LEU A 148 8.16 -1.94 -4.13
CA LEU A 148 7.00 -1.25 -3.58
C LEU A 148 7.50 -0.12 -2.71
N THR A 149 7.13 1.11 -3.06
CA THR A 149 7.58 2.30 -2.37
C THR A 149 6.41 3.06 -1.77
N HIS A 150 6.56 3.51 -0.53
CA HIS A 150 5.62 4.41 0.13
C HIS A 150 6.15 5.85 0.06
N VAL A 151 5.40 6.72 -0.60
CA VAL A 151 5.66 8.16 -0.65
C VAL A 151 4.54 8.86 0.12
N ASP A 152 4.82 9.22 1.37
CA ASP A 152 3.94 10.03 2.20
C ASP A 152 4.41 11.48 2.20
N VAL A 153 3.53 12.41 1.90
CA VAL A 153 3.86 13.84 1.85
C VAL A 153 2.91 14.66 2.72
N PHE A 154 3.33 15.86 3.06
CA PHE A 154 2.40 16.81 3.68
C PHE A 154 1.24 17.12 2.72
N PRO A 155 0.00 17.31 3.21
CA PRO A 155 -1.15 17.58 2.35
C PRO A 155 -0.95 18.74 1.37
N ALA A 156 -0.25 19.80 1.79
CA ALA A 156 0.08 20.95 0.95
C ALA A 156 1.04 20.63 -0.21
N GLY A 157 1.87 19.59 -0.05
CA GLY A 157 2.85 19.16 -1.07
C GLY A 157 2.30 18.12 -2.06
N LYS A 158 1.06 17.65 -1.87
CA LYS A 158 0.49 16.53 -2.62
C LYS A 158 0.51 16.76 -4.13
N ASP A 159 -0.03 17.87 -4.61
CA ASP A 159 -0.18 18.09 -6.05
C ASP A 159 1.17 18.27 -6.73
N GLN A 160 2.11 18.97 -6.08
CA GLN A 160 3.49 19.07 -6.56
C GLN A 160 4.16 17.68 -6.63
N THR A 161 3.95 16.83 -5.62
CA THR A 161 4.52 15.48 -5.60
C THR A 161 3.93 14.60 -6.70
N ILE A 162 2.64 14.70 -6.97
CA ILE A 162 2.00 13.96 -8.07
C ILE A 162 2.68 14.31 -9.42
N GLU A 163 2.93 15.57 -9.68
CA GLU A 163 3.61 15.99 -10.93
C GLU A 163 5.07 15.51 -10.98
N LEU A 164 5.80 15.57 -9.87
CA LEU A 164 7.15 15.01 -9.78
C LEU A 164 7.17 13.49 -10.03
N LEU A 165 6.20 12.75 -9.48
CA LEU A 165 6.07 11.31 -9.67
C LEU A 165 5.68 10.93 -11.11
N LYS A 166 4.83 11.70 -11.77
CA LYS A 166 4.51 11.50 -13.20
C LYS A 166 5.75 11.67 -14.07
N GLN A 167 6.55 12.71 -13.82
CA GLN A 167 7.81 12.94 -14.52
C GLN A 167 8.82 11.81 -14.27
N LEU A 168 8.93 11.35 -13.02
CA LEU A 168 9.77 10.21 -12.67
C LEU A 168 9.32 8.96 -13.42
N ALA A 169 8.01 8.65 -13.42
CA ALA A 169 7.45 7.49 -14.10
C ALA A 169 7.73 7.51 -15.61
N GLU A 170 7.58 8.69 -16.24
CA GLU A 170 7.86 8.86 -17.66
C GLU A 170 9.35 8.63 -18.00
N ALA A 171 10.26 9.14 -17.18
CA ALA A 171 11.69 8.94 -17.35
C ALA A 171 12.09 7.48 -17.11
N SER A 172 11.58 6.87 -16.01
CA SER A 172 11.90 5.50 -15.63
C SER A 172 11.43 4.46 -16.65
N ARG A 173 10.27 4.69 -17.28
CA ARG A 173 9.76 3.80 -18.33
C ARG A 173 10.61 3.77 -19.62
N LYS A 174 11.49 4.77 -19.80
CA LYS A 174 12.45 4.82 -20.93
C LYS A 174 13.74 4.03 -20.63
N GLU A 175 13.95 3.60 -19.39
CA GLU A 175 15.11 2.82 -19.04
C GLU A 175 15.02 1.40 -19.59
N SER A 176 16.10 0.89 -20.16
CA SER A 176 16.12 -0.42 -20.88
C SER A 176 15.81 -1.62 -20.00
N GLY A 177 15.89 -1.48 -18.69
CA GLY A 177 15.58 -2.52 -17.71
C GLY A 177 14.21 -2.36 -17.04
N ASN A 178 13.48 -1.30 -17.36
CA ASN A 178 12.15 -1.08 -16.81
C ASN A 178 11.15 -2.06 -17.44
N LEU A 179 10.37 -2.74 -16.60
CA LEU A 179 9.26 -3.58 -17.00
C LEU A 179 7.92 -2.96 -16.59
N ARG A 180 7.93 -2.16 -15.52
CA ARG A 180 6.77 -1.46 -14.96
C ARG A 180 7.22 -0.30 -14.09
N PHE A 181 6.49 0.80 -14.16
CA PHE A 181 6.57 1.89 -13.19
C PHE A 181 5.19 2.53 -13.07
N ASP A 182 4.46 2.18 -12.02
CA ASP A 182 3.12 2.68 -11.75
C ASP A 182 3.13 3.61 -10.54
N VAL A 183 2.43 4.74 -10.68
CA VAL A 183 2.16 5.70 -9.60
C VAL A 183 0.70 5.55 -9.22
N LEU A 184 0.45 5.30 -7.94
CA LEU A 184 -0.87 5.11 -7.37
C LEU A 184 -1.19 6.22 -6.36
N GLN A 185 -2.45 6.31 -5.97
CA GLN A 185 -2.93 7.14 -4.86
C GLN A 185 -3.82 6.31 -3.96
N GLN A 186 -3.55 6.31 -2.66
CA GLN A 186 -4.34 5.54 -1.72
C GLN A 186 -5.70 6.18 -1.47
N ASP A 187 -6.76 5.38 -1.53
CA ASP A 187 -8.11 5.82 -1.18
C ASP A 187 -8.16 6.23 0.30
N GLY A 188 -8.83 7.35 0.57
CA GLY A 188 -8.92 7.91 1.92
C GLY A 188 -7.64 8.57 2.45
N ARG A 189 -6.49 8.46 1.73
CA ARG A 189 -5.21 9.11 2.07
C ARG A 189 -4.58 9.73 0.83
N ALA A 190 -5.17 10.80 0.33
CA ALA A 190 -4.77 11.42 -0.94
C ALA A 190 -3.30 11.90 -1.01
N ASN A 191 -2.65 12.07 0.13
CA ASN A 191 -1.23 12.44 0.26
C ASN A 191 -0.30 11.22 0.47
N HIS A 192 -0.81 9.99 0.36
CA HIS A 192 -0.03 8.75 0.29
C HIS A 192 -0.05 8.23 -1.14
N LEU A 193 1.13 8.19 -1.76
CA LEU A 193 1.34 7.95 -3.18
C LEU A 193 2.24 6.70 -3.36
N PRO A 194 1.68 5.48 -3.36
CA PRO A 194 2.47 4.28 -3.56
C PRO A 194 3.03 4.17 -4.98
N LEU A 195 4.24 3.60 -5.10
CA LEU A 195 4.82 3.21 -6.38
C LEU A 195 4.87 1.69 -6.47
N VAL A 196 4.60 1.17 -7.66
CA VAL A 196 4.76 -0.24 -8.00
C VAL A 196 5.69 -0.33 -9.20
N GLU A 197 6.87 -0.89 -8.98
CA GLU A 197 7.89 -1.00 -10.00
C GLU A 197 8.23 -2.47 -10.27
N ALA A 198 8.61 -2.78 -11.50
CA ALA A 198 9.24 -4.05 -11.85
C ALA A 198 10.44 -3.75 -12.76
N TRP A 199 11.57 -4.34 -12.42
CA TRP A 199 12.84 -4.21 -13.13
C TRP A 199 13.30 -5.58 -13.59
N ARG A 200 13.88 -5.68 -14.80
CA ARG A 200 14.30 -6.95 -15.39
C ARG A 200 15.19 -7.79 -14.47
N ASP A 201 16.03 -7.13 -13.69
CA ASP A 201 16.96 -7.73 -12.74
C ASP A 201 17.44 -6.71 -11.69
N ALA A 202 18.21 -7.16 -10.70
CA ALA A 202 18.77 -6.32 -9.67
C ALA A 202 19.78 -5.29 -10.21
N GLY A 203 20.41 -5.53 -11.35
CA GLY A 203 21.32 -4.59 -12.02
C GLY A 203 20.54 -3.39 -12.56
N ALA A 204 19.43 -3.65 -13.25
CA ALA A 204 18.54 -2.62 -13.77
C ALA A 204 17.93 -1.76 -12.64
N GLN A 205 17.49 -2.40 -11.55
CA GLN A 205 16.97 -1.69 -10.38
C GLN A 205 18.04 -0.78 -9.75
N ARG A 206 19.28 -1.27 -9.58
CA ARG A 206 20.37 -0.44 -9.05
C ARG A 206 20.73 0.72 -9.97
N ALA A 207 20.71 0.49 -11.31
CA ALA A 207 20.95 1.55 -12.28
C ALA A 207 19.91 2.65 -12.16
N HIS A 208 18.61 2.28 -12.06
CA HIS A 208 17.51 3.20 -11.80
C HIS A 208 17.73 4.01 -10.51
N ALA A 209 18.06 3.36 -9.40
CA ALA A 209 18.28 4.01 -8.12
C ALA A 209 19.38 5.09 -8.18
N MET A 210 20.36 4.93 -9.10
CA MET A 210 21.47 5.85 -9.33
C MET A 210 21.26 6.81 -10.50
N ALA A 211 20.15 6.67 -11.25
CA ALA A 211 19.85 7.53 -12.39
C ALA A 211 19.68 8.98 -11.96
N GLU A 212 20.05 9.92 -12.85
CA GLU A 212 19.99 11.35 -12.56
C GLU A 212 18.57 11.81 -12.22
N HIS A 213 17.57 11.37 -13.00
CA HIS A 213 16.18 11.72 -12.77
C HIS A 213 15.65 11.18 -11.43
N THR A 214 16.09 9.98 -10.97
CA THR A 214 15.71 9.42 -9.66
C THR A 214 16.33 10.25 -8.54
N ARG A 215 17.61 10.59 -8.64
CA ARG A 215 18.29 11.45 -7.64
C ARG A 215 17.68 12.84 -7.57
N ALA A 216 17.39 13.43 -8.73
CA ALA A 216 16.74 14.74 -8.82
C ALA A 216 15.33 14.73 -8.22
N PHE A 217 14.55 13.68 -8.48
CA PHE A 217 13.25 13.47 -7.84
C PHE A 217 13.38 13.41 -6.32
N ARG A 218 14.27 12.55 -5.80
CA ARG A 218 14.48 12.40 -4.35
C ARG A 218 14.86 13.72 -3.68
N ALA A 219 15.74 14.49 -4.31
CA ALA A 219 16.13 15.81 -3.78
C ALA A 219 14.94 16.80 -3.72
N LYS A 220 14.08 16.80 -4.74
CA LYS A 220 12.87 17.64 -4.77
C LYS A 220 11.79 17.17 -3.81
N LEU A 221 11.76 15.87 -3.51
CA LEU A 221 10.79 15.27 -2.59
C LEU A 221 11.08 15.63 -1.12
N VAL A 222 12.35 15.73 -0.72
CA VAL A 222 12.76 15.96 0.68
C VAL A 222 11.93 17.03 1.41
N PRO A 223 11.74 18.25 0.90
CA PRO A 223 10.97 19.28 1.59
C PRO A 223 9.45 19.02 1.62
N LEU A 224 8.95 18.05 0.87
CA LEU A 224 7.54 17.71 0.78
C LEU A 224 7.16 16.49 1.63
N GLN A 225 8.14 15.71 2.12
CA GLN A 225 7.93 14.47 2.84
C GLN A 225 7.24 14.66 4.18
N GLY A 226 6.15 13.92 4.40
CA GLY A 226 5.49 13.77 5.70
C GLY A 226 5.99 12.55 6.49
N ALA A 227 6.62 11.58 5.81
CA ALA A 227 7.28 10.42 6.38
C ALA A 227 8.51 10.04 5.56
N LEU A 228 9.31 9.10 6.08
CA LEU A 228 10.48 8.58 5.37
C LEU A 228 10.06 7.88 4.07
N TYR A 229 10.89 8.03 3.04
CA TYR A 229 10.77 7.29 1.79
C TYR A 229 11.08 5.81 2.05
N ASP A 230 10.03 4.98 2.04
CA ASP A 230 10.12 3.55 2.37
C ASP A 230 10.06 2.73 1.08
N GLU A 231 11.21 2.29 0.62
CA GLU A 231 11.40 1.49 -0.59
C GLU A 231 11.77 0.07 -0.21
N ARG A 232 10.98 -0.92 -0.65
CA ARG A 232 11.17 -2.33 -0.34
C ARG A 232 11.28 -3.16 -1.60
N LEU A 233 12.26 -4.06 -1.62
CA LEU A 233 12.55 -4.94 -2.76
C LEU A 233 11.96 -6.33 -2.54
N TYR A 234 11.40 -6.89 -3.60
CA TYR A 234 10.70 -8.16 -3.58
C TYR A 234 11.08 -9.03 -4.77
N THR A 235 10.91 -10.34 -4.60
CA THR A 235 10.90 -11.33 -5.67
C THR A 235 9.49 -11.89 -5.85
N ALA A 236 9.10 -12.17 -7.10
CA ALA A 236 7.79 -12.76 -7.38
C ALA A 236 7.73 -14.23 -6.95
N ILE A 237 6.64 -14.62 -6.29
CA ILE A 237 6.29 -16.00 -5.98
C ILE A 237 5.61 -16.61 -7.21
N ARG A 238 6.22 -17.65 -7.77
CA ARG A 238 5.79 -18.36 -8.98
C ARG A 238 5.45 -19.81 -8.69
#